data_bd46601f3f739089d1a77ef23b3d79ef
#
_entry.id   bd46601f3f739089d1a77ef23b3d79ef
#
_cell.length_a   1.000
_cell.length_b   1.000
_cell.length_c   1.000
_cell.angle_alpha   90.00
_cell.angle_beta   90.00
_cell.angle_gamma   90.00
#
_symmetry.space_group_name_H-M   'P 1'
#
loop_
_entity.id
_entity.type
_entity.pdbx_description
1 polymer ?
#
loop_
_entity_poly.entity_id
_entity_poly.type
_entity_poly.pdbx_seq_one_letter_code
_entity_poly.pdbx_strand_id
1 'polypeptide(L)'
;MAFPDLLQWISQARKTGALSVQQDTLVKRLFLREGVVISSGSNDPREFLGQVMVSQQLLTESQLKEAFDIQEKTHVMLGRALVEKQWVPEEVVTQALKRKTEETVYSLFLWAEGDFEFHEGNGQADAAISIHLKVEEVLLEGLRRYDLAQKIRRAFPHKLVILDRTSAPPPPELMANAFARRALELVDGKRTLQELCLELHAPEFTVSYFLLSALERGFVRVVAPGKETGRVVAHPPVADS
;
A
#
# COMPACT_ATOMS: atom_id res chain seq x y z
N MET A 1 19.16 -13.92 1.59
CA MET A 1 17.94 -14.69 1.20
C MET A 1 16.85 -13.66 0.90
N ALA A 2 16.14 -13.80 -0.20
CA ALA A 2 15.05 -12.87 -0.52
C ALA A 2 13.82 -13.13 0.39
N PHE A 3 13.00 -12.08 0.62
CA PHE A 3 11.79 -12.21 1.45
C PHE A 3 10.84 -13.34 1.00
N PRO A 4 10.55 -13.53 -0.31
CA PRO A 4 9.71 -14.64 -0.76
C PRO A 4 10.25 -16.03 -0.35
N ASP A 5 11.57 -16.24 -0.50
CA ASP A 5 12.20 -17.52 -0.15
C ASP A 5 12.11 -17.79 1.36
N LEU A 6 12.33 -16.74 2.17
CA LEU A 6 12.21 -16.83 3.62
C LEU A 6 10.78 -17.16 4.05
N LEU A 7 9.80 -16.48 3.48
CA LEU A 7 8.39 -16.71 3.80
C LEU A 7 7.94 -18.11 3.39
N GLN A 8 8.38 -18.58 2.23
CA GLN A 8 8.13 -19.95 1.74
C GLN A 8 8.77 -21.00 2.66
N TRP A 9 10.03 -20.78 3.06
CA TRP A 9 10.71 -21.69 3.99
C TRP A 9 9.99 -21.78 5.34
N ILE A 10 9.57 -20.64 5.92
CA ILE A 10 8.80 -20.60 7.17
C ILE A 10 7.50 -21.40 7.04
N SER A 11 6.80 -21.25 5.91
CA SER A 11 5.55 -21.97 5.65
C SER A 11 5.77 -23.47 5.51
N GLN A 12 6.72 -23.90 4.68
CA GLN A 12 7.02 -25.32 4.46
C GLN A 12 7.51 -26.00 5.74
N ALA A 13 8.31 -25.32 6.55
CA ALA A 13 8.78 -25.80 7.84
C ALA A 13 7.72 -25.72 8.95
N ARG A 14 6.49 -25.26 8.63
CA ARG A 14 5.37 -25.10 9.56
C ARG A 14 5.76 -24.35 10.85
N LYS A 15 6.58 -23.31 10.69
CA LYS A 15 7.08 -22.56 11.83
C LYS A 15 5.94 -21.75 12.49
N THR A 16 6.03 -21.64 13.83
CA THR A 16 5.19 -20.76 14.63
C THR A 16 6.07 -19.70 15.28
N GLY A 17 5.71 -18.42 15.14
CA GLY A 17 6.53 -17.33 15.64
C GLY A 17 6.21 -15.98 15.00
N ALA A 18 7.11 -15.02 15.21
CA ALA A 18 7.04 -13.68 14.64
C ALA A 18 8.24 -13.42 13.73
N LEU A 19 7.96 -13.07 12.47
CA LEU A 19 8.94 -12.57 11.52
C LEU A 19 8.92 -11.04 11.56
N SER A 20 10.01 -10.44 12.03
CA SER A 20 10.25 -8.99 11.94
C SER A 20 11.07 -8.68 10.71
N VAL A 21 10.66 -7.66 9.96
CA VAL A 21 11.38 -7.15 8.79
C VAL A 21 11.56 -5.67 8.99
N GLN A 22 12.80 -5.20 8.90
CA GLN A 22 13.16 -3.79 9.09
C GLN A 22 13.86 -3.24 7.86
N GLN A 23 13.43 -2.07 7.42
CA GLN A 23 14.11 -1.25 6.42
C GLN A 23 14.12 0.20 6.91
N ASP A 24 15.30 0.75 7.15
CA ASP A 24 15.47 2.08 7.76
C ASP A 24 14.71 2.20 9.09
N THR A 25 13.73 3.12 9.15
CA THR A 25 12.86 3.33 10.32
C THR A 25 11.57 2.52 10.29
N LEU A 26 11.29 1.85 9.16
CA LEU A 26 10.08 1.05 9.01
C LEU A 26 10.31 -0.35 9.55
N VAL A 27 9.40 -0.79 10.41
CA VAL A 27 9.40 -2.15 10.97
C VAL A 27 8.04 -2.79 10.70
N LYS A 28 8.07 -3.95 10.06
CA LYS A 28 6.88 -4.76 9.82
C LYS A 28 7.05 -6.12 10.48
N ARG A 29 5.97 -6.63 11.06
CA ARG A 29 5.96 -7.94 11.73
C ARG A 29 4.86 -8.80 11.15
N LEU A 30 5.17 -10.07 10.87
CA LEU A 30 4.20 -11.08 10.49
C LEU A 30 4.16 -12.12 11.59
N PHE A 31 2.97 -12.41 12.09
CA PHE A 31 2.76 -13.47 13.08
C PHE A 31 2.28 -14.72 12.35
N LEU A 32 2.98 -15.82 12.58
CA LEU A 32 2.71 -17.09 11.90
C LEU A 32 2.36 -18.17 12.92
N ARG A 33 1.43 -19.03 12.56
CA ARG A 33 1.09 -20.25 13.29
C ARG A 33 1.06 -21.42 12.32
N GLU A 34 1.90 -22.43 12.58
CA GLU A 34 2.05 -23.61 11.70
C GLU A 34 2.28 -23.24 10.23
N GLY A 35 3.07 -22.19 9.97
CA GLY A 35 3.39 -21.72 8.63
C GLY A 35 2.31 -20.86 7.96
N VAL A 36 1.20 -20.57 8.64
CA VAL A 36 0.11 -19.71 8.14
C VAL A 36 0.22 -18.32 8.78
N VAL A 37 0.12 -17.26 8.00
CA VAL A 37 0.09 -15.89 8.53
C VAL A 37 -1.27 -15.64 9.18
N ILE A 38 -1.25 -15.30 10.48
CA ILE A 38 -2.45 -15.09 11.29
C ILE A 38 -2.69 -13.63 11.65
N SER A 39 -1.66 -12.77 11.54
CA SER A 39 -1.76 -11.34 11.82
C SER A 39 -0.54 -10.60 11.28
N SER A 40 -0.61 -9.29 11.23
CA SER A 40 0.54 -8.41 10.93
C SER A 40 0.53 -7.15 11.79
N GLY A 41 1.73 -6.63 12.05
CA GLY A 41 1.97 -5.33 12.66
C GLY A 41 2.86 -4.47 11.76
N SER A 42 2.72 -3.16 11.85
CA SER A 42 3.57 -2.19 11.17
C SER A 42 3.67 -0.93 12.01
N ASN A 43 4.78 -0.22 11.95
CA ASN A 43 4.90 1.14 12.49
C ASN A 43 4.59 2.22 11.44
N ASP A 44 4.18 1.84 10.22
CA ASP A 44 3.67 2.78 9.22
C ASP A 44 2.22 3.14 9.55
N PRO A 45 1.90 4.42 9.86
CA PRO A 45 0.53 4.81 10.20
C PRO A 45 -0.49 4.51 9.09
N ARG A 46 -0.07 4.50 7.82
CA ARG A 46 -0.94 4.19 6.67
C ARG A 46 -1.47 2.76 6.69
N GLU A 47 -0.77 1.86 7.40
CA GLU A 47 -1.13 0.44 7.54
C GLU A 47 -1.91 0.15 8.82
N PHE A 48 -2.23 1.14 9.65
CA PHE A 48 -3.01 0.93 10.85
C PHE A 48 -4.46 0.58 10.50
N LEU A 49 -5.01 -0.42 11.20
CA LEU A 49 -6.39 -0.90 10.94
C LEU A 49 -7.41 0.25 10.91
N GLY A 50 -7.33 1.16 11.88
CA GLY A 50 -8.23 2.30 11.95
C GLY A 50 -8.17 3.20 10.72
N GLN A 51 -6.97 3.51 10.24
CA GLN A 51 -6.77 4.33 9.04
C GLN A 51 -7.28 3.62 7.78
N VAL A 52 -7.04 2.31 7.66
CA VAL A 52 -7.56 1.49 6.56
C VAL A 52 -9.09 1.51 6.56
N MET A 53 -9.73 1.39 7.72
CA MET A 53 -11.20 1.38 7.84
C MET A 53 -11.80 2.76 7.53
N VAL A 54 -11.18 3.83 7.98
CA VAL A 54 -11.63 5.21 7.64
C VAL A 54 -11.50 5.47 6.15
N SER A 55 -10.37 5.12 5.53
CA SER A 55 -10.17 5.29 4.09
C SER A 55 -11.18 4.52 3.24
N GLN A 56 -11.70 3.40 3.74
CA GLN A 56 -12.75 2.59 3.10
C GLN A 56 -14.18 3.04 3.49
N GLN A 57 -14.33 4.11 4.26
CA GLN A 57 -15.61 4.62 4.76
C GLN A 57 -16.39 3.59 5.62
N LEU A 58 -15.69 2.64 6.21
CA LEU A 58 -16.23 1.64 7.14
C LEU A 58 -16.33 2.19 8.57
N LEU A 59 -15.61 3.27 8.85
CA LEU A 59 -15.53 3.93 10.14
C LEU A 59 -15.37 5.44 9.93
N THR A 60 -16.01 6.24 10.77
CA THR A 60 -15.77 7.69 10.79
C THR A 60 -14.57 8.02 11.66
N GLU A 61 -13.93 9.16 11.42
CA GLU A 61 -12.81 9.63 12.27
C GLU A 61 -13.22 9.82 13.74
N SER A 62 -14.47 10.25 13.98
CA SER A 62 -15.01 10.40 15.34
C SER A 62 -15.11 9.06 16.05
N GLN A 63 -15.62 8.01 15.38
CA GLN A 63 -15.70 6.67 15.92
C GLN A 63 -14.29 6.09 16.15
N LEU A 64 -13.34 6.34 15.24
CA LEU A 64 -11.96 5.90 15.40
C LEU A 64 -11.32 6.53 16.65
N LYS A 65 -11.52 7.82 16.86
CA LYS A 65 -11.02 8.52 18.05
C LYS A 65 -11.60 7.92 19.34
N GLU A 66 -12.92 7.72 19.39
CA GLU A 66 -13.58 7.10 20.55
C GLU A 66 -13.08 5.66 20.78
N ALA A 67 -12.84 4.90 19.72
CA ALA A 67 -12.29 3.55 19.83
C ALA A 67 -10.86 3.53 20.39
N PHE A 68 -10.03 4.52 20.07
CA PHE A 68 -8.71 4.68 20.67
C PHE A 68 -8.81 5.03 22.15
N ASP A 69 -9.72 5.92 22.54
CA ASP A 69 -9.96 6.25 23.97
C ASP A 69 -10.39 5.00 24.77
N ILE A 70 -11.19 4.12 24.15
CA ILE A 70 -11.57 2.83 24.77
C ILE A 70 -10.35 1.92 24.90
N GLN A 71 -9.59 1.77 23.82
CA GLN A 71 -8.39 0.92 23.81
C GLN A 71 -7.38 1.36 24.88
N GLU A 72 -7.15 2.66 25.04
CA GLU A 72 -6.25 3.21 26.03
C GLU A 72 -6.70 2.88 27.47
N LYS A 73 -8.01 2.95 27.74
CA LYS A 73 -8.59 2.71 29.07
C LYS A 73 -8.73 1.24 29.40
N THR A 74 -9.00 0.38 28.42
CA THR A 74 -9.37 -1.02 28.64
C THR A 74 -8.32 -2.02 28.16
N HIS A 75 -7.32 -1.56 27.41
CA HIS A 75 -6.31 -2.40 26.73
C HIS A 75 -6.91 -3.42 25.75
N VAL A 76 -8.17 -3.24 25.37
CA VAL A 76 -8.85 -4.08 24.37
C VAL A 76 -8.36 -3.67 22.98
N MET A 77 -8.08 -4.64 22.12
CA MET A 77 -7.65 -4.36 20.74
C MET A 77 -8.72 -3.59 19.96
N LEU A 78 -8.29 -2.64 19.12
CA LEU A 78 -9.17 -1.76 18.35
C LEU A 78 -10.30 -2.52 17.62
N GLY A 79 -9.98 -3.59 16.90
CA GLY A 79 -10.98 -4.38 16.18
C GLY A 79 -12.07 -4.95 17.08
N ARG A 80 -11.70 -5.42 18.27
CA ARG A 80 -12.64 -5.93 19.26
C ARG A 80 -13.51 -4.82 19.86
N ALA A 81 -12.91 -3.66 20.16
CA ALA A 81 -13.65 -2.51 20.65
C ALA A 81 -14.74 -2.05 19.65
N LEU A 82 -14.44 -2.07 18.34
CA LEU A 82 -15.39 -1.73 17.29
C LEU A 82 -16.58 -2.69 17.23
N VAL A 83 -16.32 -3.99 17.40
CA VAL A 83 -17.36 -5.03 17.41
C VAL A 83 -18.21 -4.94 18.67
N GLU A 84 -17.60 -4.81 19.86
CA GLU A 84 -18.31 -4.67 21.13
C GLU A 84 -19.20 -3.44 21.19
N LYS A 85 -18.81 -2.36 20.55
CA LYS A 85 -19.63 -1.15 20.37
C LYS A 85 -20.69 -1.27 19.27
N GLN A 86 -20.72 -2.37 18.55
CA GLN A 86 -21.65 -2.60 17.42
C GLN A 86 -21.55 -1.53 16.32
N TRP A 87 -20.41 -0.86 16.21
CA TRP A 87 -20.19 0.11 15.13
C TRP A 87 -19.88 -0.57 13.81
N VAL A 88 -19.21 -1.72 13.88
CA VAL A 88 -18.82 -2.51 12.71
C VAL A 88 -19.04 -3.99 13.01
N PRO A 89 -19.67 -4.75 12.11
CA PRO A 89 -19.78 -6.20 12.24
C PRO A 89 -18.41 -6.89 12.28
N GLU A 90 -18.29 -7.99 13.03
CA GLU A 90 -17.04 -8.75 13.17
C GLU A 90 -16.50 -9.23 11.82
N GLU A 91 -17.37 -9.64 10.91
CA GLU A 91 -16.99 -10.05 9.56
C GLU A 91 -16.28 -8.93 8.79
N VAL A 92 -16.76 -7.69 8.90
CA VAL A 92 -16.18 -6.52 8.24
C VAL A 92 -14.82 -6.20 8.84
N VAL A 93 -14.67 -6.28 10.18
CA VAL A 93 -13.38 -6.10 10.86
C VAL A 93 -12.40 -7.20 10.42
N THR A 94 -12.85 -8.45 10.35
CA THR A 94 -12.04 -9.59 9.90
C THR A 94 -11.56 -9.39 8.45
N GLN A 95 -12.42 -8.94 7.55
CA GLN A 95 -12.05 -8.62 6.17
C GLN A 95 -11.05 -7.47 6.09
N ALA A 96 -11.24 -6.41 6.90
CA ALA A 96 -10.31 -5.29 6.96
C ALA A 96 -8.93 -5.72 7.48
N LEU A 97 -8.88 -6.57 8.52
CA LEU A 97 -7.65 -7.16 9.04
C LEU A 97 -6.95 -8.04 7.99
N LYS A 98 -7.72 -8.86 7.26
CA LYS A 98 -7.17 -9.69 6.19
C LYS A 98 -6.53 -8.81 5.12
N ARG A 99 -7.26 -7.83 4.59
CA ARG A 99 -6.73 -6.90 3.57
C ARG A 99 -5.50 -6.13 4.07
N LYS A 100 -5.56 -5.60 5.30
CA LYS A 100 -4.41 -4.93 5.92
C LYS A 100 -3.19 -5.85 5.94
N THR A 101 -3.35 -7.11 6.37
CA THR A 101 -2.26 -8.06 6.44
C THR A 101 -1.73 -8.44 5.05
N GLU A 102 -2.61 -8.66 4.08
CA GLU A 102 -2.23 -8.86 2.68
C GLU A 102 -1.38 -7.71 2.15
N GLU A 103 -1.83 -6.45 2.33
CA GLU A 103 -1.08 -5.28 1.88
C GLU A 103 0.26 -5.13 2.61
N THR A 104 0.33 -5.41 3.92
CA THR A 104 1.59 -5.45 4.66
C THR A 104 2.56 -6.48 4.07
N VAL A 105 2.08 -7.69 3.77
CA VAL A 105 2.90 -8.73 3.13
C VAL A 105 3.34 -8.29 1.73
N TYR A 106 2.41 -7.81 0.88
CA TYR A 106 2.74 -7.40 -0.49
C TYR A 106 3.74 -6.26 -0.54
N SER A 107 3.68 -5.34 0.40
CA SER A 107 4.65 -4.25 0.48
C SER A 107 6.07 -4.74 0.77
N LEU A 108 6.23 -5.85 1.52
CA LEU A 108 7.53 -6.47 1.78
C LEU A 108 8.17 -7.07 0.53
N PHE A 109 7.38 -7.51 -0.45
CA PHE A 109 7.93 -7.94 -1.75
C PHE A 109 8.58 -6.80 -2.54
N LEU A 110 8.18 -5.56 -2.26
CA LEU A 110 8.70 -4.37 -2.93
C LEU A 110 9.98 -3.82 -2.29
N TRP A 111 10.34 -4.31 -1.11
CA TRP A 111 11.58 -3.91 -0.44
C TRP A 111 12.78 -4.57 -1.12
N ALA A 112 13.73 -3.76 -1.58
CA ALA A 112 14.94 -4.25 -2.23
C ALA A 112 15.92 -4.86 -1.23
N GLU A 113 15.95 -4.30 0.00
CA GLU A 113 16.83 -4.66 1.11
C GLU A 113 16.03 -4.59 2.40
N GLY A 114 16.47 -5.32 3.42
CA GLY A 114 15.87 -5.32 4.74
C GLY A 114 16.50 -6.37 5.63
N ASP A 115 16.50 -6.09 6.93
CA ASP A 115 16.93 -7.03 7.95
C ASP A 115 15.76 -7.90 8.39
N PHE A 116 16.00 -9.23 8.46
CA PHE A 116 15.00 -10.21 8.83
C PHE A 116 15.39 -10.87 10.15
N GLU A 117 14.45 -10.94 11.07
CA GLU A 117 14.62 -11.64 12.33
C GLU A 117 13.37 -12.50 12.60
N PHE A 118 13.57 -13.80 12.82
CA PHE A 118 12.49 -14.71 13.14
C PHE A 118 12.62 -15.21 14.58
N HIS A 119 11.62 -14.92 15.39
CA HIS A 119 11.51 -15.39 16.77
C HIS A 119 10.51 -16.54 16.84
N GLU A 120 11.01 -17.76 17.09
CA GLU A 120 10.15 -18.92 17.35
C GLU A 120 9.42 -18.77 18.68
N GLY A 121 8.17 -19.19 18.72
CA GLY A 121 7.36 -19.21 19.93
C GLY A 121 5.92 -18.76 19.68
N ASN A 122 5.09 -18.80 20.71
CA ASN A 122 3.68 -18.39 20.65
C ASN A 122 3.51 -16.86 20.55
N GLY A 123 4.34 -16.17 19.76
CA GLY A 123 4.31 -14.73 19.60
C GLY A 123 2.91 -14.22 19.28
N GLN A 124 2.34 -13.46 20.22
CA GLN A 124 1.00 -12.84 20.19
C GLN A 124 -0.10 -13.72 19.56
N ALA A 125 -0.25 -14.94 20.08
CA ALA A 125 -1.35 -15.84 19.72
C ALA A 125 -2.74 -15.29 20.10
N ASP A 126 -2.79 -14.18 20.82
CA ASP A 126 -3.99 -13.55 21.39
C ASP A 126 -4.53 -12.40 20.53
N ALA A 127 -4.31 -12.41 19.22
CA ALA A 127 -5.10 -11.56 18.36
C ALA A 127 -6.57 -11.96 18.53
N ALA A 128 -7.36 -11.09 19.14
CA ALA A 128 -8.78 -11.36 19.44
C ALA A 128 -9.59 -11.77 18.18
N ILE A 129 -9.12 -11.36 17.03
CA ILE A 129 -9.61 -11.74 15.70
C ILE A 129 -8.40 -12.21 14.90
N SER A 130 -8.29 -13.52 14.65
CA SER A 130 -7.22 -14.09 13.83
C SER A 130 -7.70 -14.27 12.39
N ILE A 131 -6.81 -13.97 11.46
CA ILE A 131 -7.02 -14.27 10.04
C ILE A 131 -6.23 -15.54 9.68
N HIS A 132 -6.53 -16.11 8.53
CA HIS A 132 -5.80 -17.26 7.98
C HIS A 132 -5.41 -16.92 6.54
N LEU A 133 -4.13 -16.61 6.35
CA LEU A 133 -3.60 -16.23 5.06
C LEU A 133 -2.53 -17.26 4.64
N LYS A 134 -2.88 -18.09 3.68
CA LYS A 134 -1.94 -19.10 3.17
C LYS A 134 -0.80 -18.43 2.43
N VAL A 135 0.42 -18.85 2.74
CA VAL A 135 1.62 -18.25 2.17
C VAL A 135 1.65 -18.43 0.64
N GLU A 136 1.18 -19.56 0.13
CA GLU A 136 1.15 -19.83 -1.32
C GLU A 136 0.30 -18.79 -2.08
N GLU A 137 -0.84 -18.38 -1.50
CA GLU A 137 -1.73 -17.38 -2.10
C GLU A 137 -1.06 -16.01 -2.15
N VAL A 138 -0.40 -15.61 -1.06
CA VAL A 138 0.29 -14.30 -1.01
C VAL A 138 1.59 -14.28 -1.80
N LEU A 139 2.28 -15.41 -1.94
CA LEU A 139 3.49 -15.51 -2.76
C LEU A 139 3.18 -15.21 -4.24
N LEU A 140 2.13 -15.85 -4.78
CA LEU A 140 1.75 -15.66 -6.18
C LEU A 140 1.41 -14.18 -6.48
N GLU A 141 0.56 -13.58 -5.68
CA GLU A 141 0.18 -12.17 -5.86
C GLU A 141 1.34 -11.22 -5.56
N GLY A 142 2.14 -11.51 -4.53
CA GLY A 142 3.33 -10.71 -4.18
C GLY A 142 4.36 -10.68 -5.31
N LEU A 143 4.66 -11.82 -5.92
CA LEU A 143 5.56 -11.90 -7.08
C LEU A 143 4.98 -11.16 -8.29
N ARG A 144 3.69 -11.31 -8.56
CA ARG A 144 3.01 -10.56 -9.62
C ARG A 144 3.13 -9.04 -9.41
N ARG A 145 2.94 -8.56 -8.18
CA ARG A 145 3.09 -7.13 -7.83
C ARG A 145 4.54 -6.68 -7.93
N TYR A 146 5.50 -7.53 -7.56
CA TYR A 146 6.92 -7.23 -7.72
C TYR A 146 7.29 -7.05 -9.19
N ASP A 147 6.89 -7.98 -10.06
CA ASP A 147 7.16 -7.88 -11.50
C ASP A 147 6.53 -6.62 -12.10
N LEU A 148 5.31 -6.31 -11.67
CA LEU A 148 4.61 -5.10 -12.10
C LEU A 148 5.33 -3.82 -11.60
N ALA A 149 5.79 -3.80 -10.36
CA ALA A 149 6.55 -2.68 -9.82
C ALA A 149 7.88 -2.48 -10.57
N GLN A 150 8.55 -3.56 -11.00
CA GLN A 150 9.74 -3.47 -11.84
C GLN A 150 9.42 -2.87 -13.22
N LYS A 151 8.30 -3.25 -13.83
CA LYS A 151 7.83 -2.63 -15.09
C LYS A 151 7.52 -1.15 -14.92
N ILE A 152 6.83 -0.79 -13.85
CA ILE A 152 6.52 0.61 -13.50
C ILE A 152 7.82 1.42 -13.33
N ARG A 153 8.80 0.92 -12.59
CA ARG A 153 10.08 1.59 -12.38
C ARG A 153 10.86 1.79 -13.68
N ARG A 154 10.79 0.83 -14.61
CA ARG A 154 11.43 0.96 -15.94
C ARG A 154 10.74 1.99 -16.80
N ALA A 155 9.41 2.04 -16.78
CA ALA A 155 8.63 3.00 -17.55
C ALA A 155 8.69 4.41 -16.93
N PHE A 156 8.67 4.48 -15.61
CA PHE A 156 8.61 5.72 -14.82
C PHE A 156 9.72 5.68 -13.75
N PRO A 157 10.98 6.00 -14.13
CA PRO A 157 12.14 5.87 -13.25
C PRO A 157 12.11 6.83 -12.04
N HIS A 158 11.32 7.90 -12.12
CA HIS A 158 11.13 8.88 -11.06
C HIS A 158 9.75 9.52 -11.12
N LYS A 159 9.30 10.13 -10.04
CA LYS A 159 7.96 10.74 -9.91
C LYS A 159 7.74 12.00 -10.76
N LEU A 160 8.83 12.57 -11.27
CA LEU A 160 8.79 13.77 -12.14
C LEU A 160 8.60 13.45 -13.62
N VAL A 161 8.36 12.19 -13.97
CA VAL A 161 8.02 11.80 -15.34
C VAL A 161 6.74 12.51 -15.75
N ILE A 162 6.76 13.09 -16.96
CA ILE A 162 5.61 13.76 -17.58
C ILE A 162 5.05 12.84 -18.67
N LEU A 163 3.74 12.70 -18.70
CA LEU A 163 3.05 11.93 -19.73
C LEU A 163 2.13 12.84 -20.54
N ASP A 164 1.98 12.50 -21.82
CA ASP A 164 1.09 13.18 -22.75
C ASP A 164 0.17 12.17 -23.44
N ARG A 165 -1.02 12.61 -23.82
CA ARG A 165 -1.94 11.79 -24.58
C ARG A 165 -1.45 11.62 -26.01
N THR A 166 -1.72 10.48 -26.59
CA THR A 166 -1.53 10.27 -28.04
C THR A 166 -2.82 10.58 -28.78
N SER A 167 -2.78 10.47 -30.10
CA SER A 167 -3.97 10.57 -30.97
C SER A 167 -4.84 9.29 -30.93
N ALA A 168 -4.37 8.21 -30.35
CA ALA A 168 -5.12 6.96 -30.23
C ALA A 168 -6.31 7.12 -29.27
N PRO A 169 -7.55 6.89 -29.73
CA PRO A 169 -8.71 7.00 -28.86
C PRO A 169 -8.77 5.84 -27.88
N PRO A 170 -8.95 6.11 -26.57
CA PRO A 170 -9.17 5.04 -25.61
C PRO A 170 -10.52 4.34 -25.87
N PRO A 171 -10.63 3.03 -25.59
CA PRO A 171 -11.86 2.29 -25.83
C PRO A 171 -13.00 2.77 -24.90
N PRO A 172 -14.27 2.67 -25.35
CA PRO A 172 -15.43 3.15 -24.57
C PRO A 172 -15.53 2.54 -23.17
N GLU A 173 -15.15 1.26 -23.02
CA GLU A 173 -15.19 0.56 -21.73
C GLU A 173 -14.19 1.19 -20.73
N LEU A 174 -13.02 1.63 -21.20
CA LEU A 174 -12.05 2.33 -20.35
C LEU A 174 -12.60 3.70 -19.93
N MET A 175 -13.29 4.40 -20.82
CA MET A 175 -13.89 5.71 -20.55
C MET A 175 -15.14 5.62 -19.67
N ALA A 176 -15.78 4.46 -19.58
CA ALA A 176 -16.87 4.19 -18.62
C ALA A 176 -16.38 4.17 -17.17
N ASN A 177 -15.11 3.82 -16.94
CA ASN A 177 -14.51 3.87 -15.61
C ASN A 177 -14.17 5.31 -15.23
N ALA A 178 -14.77 5.81 -14.14
CA ALA A 178 -14.61 7.19 -13.70
C ALA A 178 -13.15 7.56 -13.37
N PHE A 179 -12.40 6.65 -12.74
CA PHE A 179 -10.99 6.87 -12.44
C PHE A 179 -10.15 6.95 -13.72
N ALA A 180 -10.34 6.01 -14.64
CA ALA A 180 -9.59 5.96 -15.89
C ALA A 180 -9.84 7.22 -16.74
N ARG A 181 -11.11 7.63 -16.85
CA ARG A 181 -11.50 8.86 -17.56
C ARG A 181 -10.81 10.08 -16.94
N ARG A 182 -10.92 10.23 -15.61
CA ARG A 182 -10.32 11.37 -14.90
C ARG A 182 -8.79 11.37 -15.04
N ALA A 183 -8.15 10.21 -14.93
CA ALA A 183 -6.71 10.09 -15.09
C ALA A 183 -6.26 10.51 -16.50
N LEU A 184 -6.95 10.06 -17.56
CA LEU A 184 -6.63 10.45 -18.94
C LEU A 184 -6.92 11.93 -19.20
N GLU A 185 -7.95 12.54 -18.58
CA GLU A 185 -8.21 13.98 -18.69
C GLU A 185 -7.06 14.81 -18.10
N LEU A 186 -6.45 14.35 -17.04
CA LEU A 186 -5.36 15.05 -16.34
C LEU A 186 -3.99 14.89 -17.03
N VAL A 187 -3.82 13.87 -17.88
CA VAL A 187 -2.60 13.69 -18.69
C VAL A 187 -2.61 14.71 -19.85
N ASP A 188 -1.80 15.75 -19.74
CA ASP A 188 -1.81 16.93 -20.63
C ASP A 188 -0.43 17.34 -21.18
N GLY A 189 0.59 16.49 -20.96
CA GLY A 189 1.97 16.80 -21.38
C GLY A 189 2.70 17.80 -20.49
N LYS A 190 2.12 18.16 -19.33
CA LYS A 190 2.70 19.15 -18.40
C LYS A 190 2.80 18.63 -16.96
N ARG A 191 1.79 17.89 -16.51
CA ARG A 191 1.76 17.34 -15.15
C ARG A 191 2.70 16.17 -15.01
N THR A 192 3.43 16.18 -13.90
CA THR A 192 4.27 15.06 -13.47
C THR A 192 3.41 13.92 -12.91
N LEU A 193 3.97 12.72 -12.85
CA LEU A 193 3.33 11.56 -12.20
C LEU A 193 2.94 11.89 -10.77
N GLN A 194 3.78 12.62 -10.03
CA GLN A 194 3.49 13.03 -8.65
C GLN A 194 2.26 13.93 -8.57
N GLU A 195 2.15 14.93 -9.44
CA GLU A 195 0.99 15.82 -9.51
C GLU A 195 -0.27 15.07 -9.90
N LEU A 196 -0.18 14.12 -10.84
CA LEU A 196 -1.31 13.24 -11.19
C LEU A 196 -1.80 12.43 -10.00
N CYS A 197 -0.89 11.89 -9.16
CA CYS A 197 -1.28 11.17 -7.93
C CYS A 197 -2.03 12.09 -6.94
N LEU A 198 -1.57 13.32 -6.78
CA LEU A 198 -2.22 14.30 -5.89
C LEU A 198 -3.62 14.68 -6.41
N GLU A 199 -3.74 15.01 -7.69
CA GLU A 199 -5.01 15.43 -8.31
C GLU A 199 -6.05 14.29 -8.36
N LEU A 200 -5.58 13.03 -8.46
CA LEU A 200 -6.44 11.86 -8.46
C LEU A 200 -6.80 11.37 -7.05
N HIS A 201 -6.16 11.94 -6.02
CA HIS A 201 -6.26 11.46 -4.63
C HIS A 201 -6.08 9.94 -4.51
N ALA A 202 -5.16 9.37 -5.29
CA ALA A 202 -4.98 7.95 -5.41
C ALA A 202 -3.54 7.53 -5.10
N PRO A 203 -3.33 6.32 -4.54
CA PRO A 203 -2.00 5.78 -4.28
C PRO A 203 -1.14 5.74 -5.55
N GLU A 204 0.13 6.08 -5.41
CA GLU A 204 1.10 6.12 -6.52
C GLU A 204 1.12 4.83 -7.34
N PHE A 205 1.06 3.67 -6.68
CA PHE A 205 1.03 2.38 -7.36
C PHE A 205 -0.19 2.24 -8.27
N THR A 206 -1.37 2.65 -7.80
CA THR A 206 -2.62 2.60 -8.57
C THR A 206 -2.55 3.47 -9.82
N VAL A 207 -2.07 4.71 -9.66
CA VAL A 207 -1.92 5.66 -10.76
C VAL A 207 -0.88 5.16 -11.76
N SER A 208 0.29 4.75 -11.27
CA SER A 208 1.40 4.25 -12.09
C SER A 208 1.01 2.99 -12.85
N TYR A 209 0.28 2.07 -12.23
CA TYR A 209 -0.22 0.87 -12.88
C TYR A 209 -1.19 1.19 -14.03
N PHE A 210 -2.13 2.09 -13.79
CA PHE A 210 -3.05 2.54 -14.82
C PHE A 210 -2.30 3.19 -15.98
N LEU A 211 -1.38 4.12 -15.69
CA LEU A 211 -0.60 4.83 -16.71
C LEU A 211 0.34 3.89 -17.48
N LEU A 212 0.91 2.87 -16.83
CA LEU A 212 1.68 1.83 -17.51
C LEU A 212 0.81 1.07 -18.51
N SER A 213 -0.41 0.66 -18.11
CA SER A 213 -1.35 0.01 -19.02
C SER A 213 -1.78 0.90 -20.18
N ALA A 214 -1.97 2.21 -19.92
CA ALA A 214 -2.29 3.19 -20.94
C ALA A 214 -1.11 3.41 -21.92
N LEU A 215 0.13 3.39 -21.41
CA LEU A 215 1.37 3.48 -22.20
C LEU A 215 1.55 2.24 -23.08
N GLU A 216 1.40 1.04 -22.52
CA GLU A 216 1.50 -0.24 -23.26
C GLU A 216 0.45 -0.34 -24.37
N ARG A 217 -0.74 0.23 -24.17
CA ARG A 217 -1.82 0.29 -25.17
C ARG A 217 -1.71 1.46 -26.14
N GLY A 218 -0.73 2.34 -25.95
CA GLY A 218 -0.47 3.47 -26.83
C GLY A 218 -1.39 4.68 -26.65
N PHE A 219 -2.17 4.78 -25.55
CA PHE A 219 -3.05 5.94 -25.29
C PHE A 219 -2.30 7.13 -24.71
N VAL A 220 -1.19 6.85 -24.03
CA VAL A 220 -0.28 7.87 -23.49
C VAL A 220 1.15 7.57 -23.94
N ARG A 221 1.99 8.59 -23.88
CA ARG A 221 3.44 8.50 -24.11
C ARG A 221 4.19 9.25 -23.03
N VAL A 222 5.42 8.83 -22.75
CA VAL A 222 6.32 9.59 -21.89
C VAL A 222 6.87 10.76 -22.70
N VAL A 223 6.76 11.95 -22.15
CA VAL A 223 7.40 13.15 -22.72
C VAL A 223 8.86 13.10 -22.28
N ALA A 224 9.80 13.13 -23.26
CA ALA A 224 11.21 13.25 -22.90
C ALA A 224 11.40 14.50 -22.05
N PRO A 225 12.22 14.46 -20.98
CA PRO A 225 12.50 15.63 -20.17
C PRO A 225 13.06 16.70 -21.10
N GLY A 226 12.26 17.75 -21.35
CA GLY A 226 12.72 18.92 -22.07
C GLY A 226 13.93 19.46 -21.30
N LYS A 227 14.98 19.86 -22.02
CA LYS A 227 16.10 20.60 -21.44
C LYS A 227 15.51 21.66 -20.52
N GLU A 228 15.96 21.65 -19.28
CA GLU A 228 15.54 22.55 -18.21
C GLU A 228 15.28 23.96 -18.72
N THR A 229 14.04 24.36 -18.86
CA THR A 229 13.69 25.76 -18.82
C THR A 229 13.70 26.14 -17.35
N GLY A 230 14.86 26.69 -16.95
CA GLY A 230 15.10 27.15 -15.59
C GLY A 230 14.00 28.08 -15.11
N ARG A 231 13.11 27.57 -14.28
CA ARG A 231 12.34 28.40 -13.38
C ARG A 231 13.12 28.50 -12.07
N VAL A 232 14.05 29.48 -12.04
CA VAL A 232 14.59 30.01 -10.80
C VAL A 232 13.38 30.57 -10.01
N VAL A 233 13.00 29.86 -8.95
CA VAL A 233 12.12 30.46 -7.94
C VAL A 233 12.96 31.50 -7.20
N ALA A 234 12.77 32.75 -7.59
CA ALA A 234 13.36 33.88 -6.89
C ALA A 234 12.73 33.95 -5.48
N HIS A 235 13.51 33.65 -4.45
CA HIS A 235 13.16 34.00 -3.09
C HIS A 235 13.15 35.52 -2.97
N PRO A 236 12.10 36.13 -2.38
CA PRO A 236 12.12 37.54 -2.06
C PRO A 236 13.21 37.81 -1.01
N PRO A 237 13.91 38.97 -1.08
CA PRO A 237 14.95 39.31 -0.12
C PRO A 237 14.34 39.47 1.28
N VAL A 238 15.00 38.86 2.26
CA VAL A 238 14.75 39.09 3.68
C VAL A 238 15.13 40.54 3.94
N ALA A 239 14.17 41.33 4.36
CA ALA A 239 14.41 42.71 4.83
C ALA A 239 15.05 42.65 6.22
N ASP A 240 16.28 43.09 6.32
CA ASP A 240 16.94 43.47 7.58
C ASP A 240 16.21 44.65 8.19
N SER A 241 15.75 44.50 9.43
CA SER A 241 15.56 45.57 10.43
C SER A 241 15.43 44.97 11.82
#